data_3226afdd37a70ee774427aa9f0338f1c
#
_entry.id   3226afdd37a70ee774427aa9f0338f1c
#
_cell.length_a   1.000
_cell.length_b   1.000
_cell.length_c   1.000
_cell.angle_alpha   90.00
_cell.angle_beta   90.00
_cell.angle_gamma   90.00
#
_symmetry.space_group_name_H-M   'P 1'
#
loop_
_entity.id
_entity.type
_entity.pdbx_description
1 polymer ?
#
loop_
_entity_poly.entity_id
_entity_poly.type
_entity_poly.pdbx_seq_one_letter_code
_entity_poly.pdbx_strand_id
1 'polypeptide(L)'
;KASLSTYSQVSVCDTLSKEEKQLAVRKDLEEATMLELPTMEQNLGVIATITTLGTLMGLLGTVIGMIKSFAALSSAGGTDSIALSTGISEALVNTAFGIATGACAVIAYNFFTSKIDGITHSIDEIGAYLVQSFTIKQR
;
A
#
# COMPACT_ATOMS: atom_id res chain seq x y z
N LYS A 1 -21.97 -5.94 7.99
CA LYS A 1 -22.87 -6.08 9.17
C LYS A 1 -23.61 -4.78 9.46
N ALA A 2 -22.95 -3.61 9.35
CA ALA A 2 -23.60 -2.31 9.56
C ALA A 2 -24.81 -2.10 8.62
N SER A 3 -24.64 -2.33 7.33
CA SER A 3 -25.70 -2.19 6.32
C SER A 3 -26.89 -3.14 6.54
N LEU A 4 -26.69 -4.30 7.15
CA LEU A 4 -27.76 -5.24 7.53
C LEU A 4 -28.55 -4.78 8.76
N SER A 5 -27.91 -4.13 9.74
CA SER A 5 -28.58 -3.55 10.90
C SER A 5 -29.44 -2.35 10.51
N THR A 6 -28.95 -1.50 9.63
CA THR A 6 -29.69 -0.36 9.09
C THR A 6 -30.85 -0.82 8.22
N TYR A 7 -30.67 -1.93 7.47
CA TYR A 7 -31.74 -2.58 6.74
C TYR A 7 -32.91 -2.95 7.64
N SER A 8 -32.65 -3.56 8.80
CA SER A 8 -33.71 -3.95 9.72
C SER A 8 -34.41 -2.75 10.36
N GLN A 9 -33.69 -1.66 10.62
CA GLN A 9 -34.29 -0.42 11.17
C GLN A 9 -35.13 0.34 10.14
N VAL A 10 -34.61 0.48 8.90
CA VAL A 10 -35.30 1.21 7.82
C VAL A 10 -36.51 0.43 7.28
N SER A 11 -36.50 -0.90 7.32
CA SER A 11 -37.66 -1.72 6.93
C SER A 11 -38.84 -1.61 7.92
N VAL A 12 -38.57 -1.23 9.16
CA VAL A 12 -39.60 -1.05 10.21
C VAL A 12 -40.22 0.36 10.20
N CYS A 13 -39.53 1.36 9.63
CA CYS A 13 -40.10 2.72 9.49
C CYS A 13 -40.99 2.80 8.25
N ASP A 14 -42.29 2.71 8.50
CA ASP A 14 -43.36 2.76 7.45
C ASP A 14 -43.61 4.19 6.88
N THR A 15 -42.92 5.21 7.41
CA THR A 15 -43.13 6.63 7.09
C THR A 15 -42.23 7.20 6.00
N LEU A 16 -41.20 6.47 5.58
CA LEU A 16 -40.22 6.93 4.56
C LEU A 16 -40.62 6.45 3.16
N SER A 17 -40.48 7.35 2.18
CA SER A 17 -40.68 6.99 0.77
C SER A 17 -39.64 5.93 0.30
N LYS A 18 -39.98 5.17 -0.77
CA LYS A 18 -39.07 4.17 -1.35
C LYS A 18 -37.70 4.74 -1.70
N GLU A 19 -37.65 5.93 -2.25
CA GLU A 19 -36.43 6.62 -2.68
C GLU A 19 -35.59 7.04 -1.47
N GLU A 20 -36.20 7.48 -0.39
CA GLU A 20 -35.51 7.84 0.84
C GLU A 20 -34.88 6.61 1.53
N LYS A 21 -35.55 5.46 1.50
CA LYS A 21 -35.03 4.20 2.03
C LYS A 21 -33.81 3.71 1.24
N GLN A 22 -33.84 3.80 -0.08
CA GLN A 22 -32.71 3.44 -0.95
C GLN A 22 -31.54 4.37 -0.74
N LEU A 23 -31.78 5.67 -0.63
CA LEU A 23 -30.77 6.67 -0.40
C LEU A 23 -30.09 6.47 0.95
N ALA A 24 -30.84 6.15 2.00
CA ALA A 24 -30.30 5.87 3.33
C ALA A 24 -29.38 4.64 3.35
N VAL A 25 -29.81 3.52 2.75
CA VAL A 25 -28.98 2.29 2.68
C VAL A 25 -27.73 2.51 1.85
N ARG A 26 -27.84 3.25 0.75
CA ARG A 26 -26.67 3.58 -0.10
C ARG A 26 -25.69 4.48 0.65
N LYS A 27 -26.19 5.50 1.33
CA LYS A 27 -25.35 6.41 2.11
C LYS A 27 -24.61 5.69 3.24
N ASP A 28 -25.30 4.82 3.97
CA ASP A 28 -24.68 4.04 5.04
C ASP A 28 -23.62 3.06 4.52
N LEU A 29 -23.84 2.48 3.33
CA LEU A 29 -22.86 1.61 2.70
C LEU A 29 -21.63 2.40 2.28
N GLU A 30 -21.80 3.55 1.64
CA GLU A 30 -20.72 4.45 1.24
C GLU A 30 -19.94 4.93 2.49
N GLU A 31 -20.62 5.30 3.56
CA GLU A 31 -20.00 5.74 4.82
C GLU A 31 -19.22 4.60 5.50
N ALA A 32 -19.77 3.40 5.57
CA ALA A 32 -19.10 2.23 6.11
C ALA A 32 -17.85 1.87 5.28
N THR A 33 -17.93 1.94 3.96
CA THR A 33 -16.79 1.69 3.07
C THR A 33 -15.70 2.74 3.25
N MET A 34 -16.06 4.02 3.33
CA MET A 34 -15.11 5.12 3.56
C MET A 34 -14.38 5.01 4.91
N LEU A 35 -15.00 4.42 5.94
CA LEU A 35 -14.37 4.23 7.24
C LEU A 35 -13.43 3.02 7.29
N GLU A 36 -13.72 1.96 6.55
CA GLU A 36 -12.92 0.73 6.55
C GLU A 36 -11.75 0.76 5.57
N LEU A 37 -11.89 1.43 4.42
CA LEU A 37 -10.84 1.54 3.39
C LEU A 37 -9.51 2.09 3.94
N PRO A 38 -9.48 3.22 4.68
CA PRO A 38 -8.23 3.76 5.22
C PRO A 38 -7.50 2.78 6.14
N THR A 39 -8.25 1.95 6.87
CA THR A 39 -7.67 0.94 7.77
C THR A 39 -6.96 -0.17 6.98
N MET A 40 -7.48 -0.55 5.82
CA MET A 40 -6.87 -1.54 4.93
C MET A 40 -5.64 -0.99 4.21
N GLU A 41 -5.65 0.29 3.86
CA GLU A 41 -4.56 0.96 3.15
C GLU A 41 -3.44 1.45 4.06
N GLN A 42 -3.68 1.58 5.36
CA GLN A 42 -2.75 2.15 6.33
C GLN A 42 -1.35 1.52 6.27
N ASN A 43 -1.26 0.21 6.11
CA ASN A 43 0.00 -0.52 6.08
C ASN A 43 0.68 -0.49 4.70
N LEU A 44 -0.03 -0.13 3.63
CA LEU A 44 0.55 0.01 2.29
C LEU A 44 1.56 1.16 2.23
N GLY A 45 1.31 2.25 2.94
CA GLY A 45 2.23 3.38 3.05
C GLY A 45 3.59 2.99 3.62
N VAL A 46 3.62 2.05 4.56
CA VAL A 46 4.88 1.52 5.13
C VAL A 46 5.67 0.76 4.07
N ILE A 47 5.03 -0.09 3.28
CA ILE A 47 5.69 -0.85 2.21
C ILE A 47 6.24 0.10 1.14
N ALA A 48 5.48 1.11 0.74
CA ALA A 48 5.92 2.14 -0.18
C ALA A 48 7.15 2.90 0.34
N THR A 49 7.17 3.21 1.63
CA THR A 49 8.30 3.86 2.29
C THR A 49 9.54 2.96 2.30
N ILE A 50 9.39 1.66 2.58
CA ILE A 50 10.50 0.69 2.54
C ILE A 50 11.12 0.61 1.14
N THR A 51 10.31 0.69 0.08
CA THR A 51 10.79 0.72 -1.29
C THR A 51 11.80 1.85 -1.52
N THR A 52 11.44 3.05 -1.12
CA THR A 52 12.28 4.24 -1.28
C THR A 52 13.50 4.19 -0.35
N LEU A 53 13.30 3.87 0.93
CA LEU A 53 14.37 3.80 1.92
C LEU A 53 15.39 2.70 1.57
N GLY A 54 14.96 1.53 1.10
CA GLY A 54 15.85 0.44 0.71
C GLY A 54 16.84 0.88 -0.37
N THR A 55 16.35 1.53 -1.42
CA THR A 55 17.18 2.06 -2.50
C THR A 55 18.14 3.18 -2.01
N LEU A 56 17.64 4.10 -1.19
CA LEU A 56 18.46 5.20 -0.64
C LEU A 56 19.54 4.67 0.31
N MET A 57 19.24 3.67 1.13
CA MET A 57 20.24 3.02 2.00
C MET A 57 21.32 2.28 1.20
N GLY A 58 20.96 1.64 0.09
CA GLY A 58 21.93 1.07 -0.85
C GLY A 58 22.86 2.14 -1.43
N LEU A 59 22.30 3.27 -1.87
CA LEU A 59 23.09 4.39 -2.39
C LEU A 59 24.01 5.00 -1.30
N LEU A 60 23.52 5.14 -0.08
CA LEU A 60 24.33 5.60 1.06
C LEU A 60 25.51 4.64 1.30
N GLY A 61 25.31 3.34 1.16
CA GLY A 61 26.36 2.34 1.27
C GLY A 61 27.48 2.54 0.25
N THR A 62 27.15 2.92 -1.00
CA THR A 62 28.20 3.25 -2.01
C THR A 62 28.98 4.49 -1.61
N VAL A 63 28.33 5.53 -1.16
CA VAL A 63 29.02 6.76 -0.75
C VAL A 63 30.00 6.48 0.38
N ILE A 64 29.57 5.74 1.41
CA ILE A 64 30.43 5.37 2.55
C ILE A 64 31.57 4.46 2.10
N GLY A 65 31.31 3.48 1.23
CA GLY A 65 32.31 2.59 0.69
C GLY A 65 33.39 3.32 -0.11
N MET A 66 32.99 4.25 -0.96
CA MET A 66 33.90 5.08 -1.74
C MET A 66 34.75 5.99 -0.84
N ILE A 67 34.18 6.62 0.18
CA ILE A 67 34.93 7.45 1.13
C ILE A 67 36.00 6.63 1.82
N LYS A 68 35.67 5.43 2.30
CA LYS A 68 36.65 4.53 2.93
C LYS A 68 37.75 4.11 1.97
N SER A 69 37.42 3.79 0.72
CA SER A 69 38.40 3.40 -0.32
C SER A 69 39.41 4.50 -0.62
N PHE A 70 38.94 5.73 -0.78
CA PHE A 70 39.83 6.87 -1.03
C PHE A 70 40.64 7.26 0.22
N ALA A 71 40.08 7.13 1.42
CA ALA A 71 40.83 7.33 2.65
C ALA A 71 41.97 6.33 2.82
N ALA A 72 41.74 5.05 2.51
CA ALA A 72 42.77 4.01 2.53
C ALA A 72 43.86 4.29 1.50
N LEU A 73 43.52 4.66 0.26
CA LEU A 73 44.45 5.01 -0.78
C LEU A 73 45.34 6.20 -0.41
N SER A 74 44.76 7.23 0.20
CA SER A 74 45.47 8.42 0.66
C SER A 74 46.48 8.07 1.77
N SER A 75 46.06 7.21 2.73
CA SER A 75 46.92 6.77 3.83
C SER A 75 48.08 5.93 3.39
N ALA A 76 47.89 5.14 2.32
CA ALA A 76 48.96 4.28 1.72
C ALA A 76 49.88 5.01 0.73
N GLY A 77 49.85 6.33 0.67
CA GLY A 77 50.68 7.10 -0.26
C GLY A 77 50.30 6.92 -1.73
N GLY A 78 49.07 6.52 -2.02
CA GLY A 78 48.58 6.38 -3.39
C GLY A 78 48.90 5.06 -4.06
N THR A 79 49.52 4.09 -3.38
CA THR A 79 50.03 2.85 -3.98
C THR A 79 49.17 1.62 -3.77
N ASP A 80 48.22 1.65 -2.86
CA ASP A 80 47.36 0.48 -2.54
C ASP A 80 46.09 0.42 -3.42
N SER A 81 46.29 -0.07 -4.66
CA SER A 81 45.17 -0.29 -5.60
C SER A 81 44.28 -1.45 -5.19
N ILE A 82 44.73 -2.38 -4.35
CA ILE A 82 43.96 -3.52 -3.89
C ILE A 82 42.88 -3.05 -2.87
N ALA A 83 43.28 -2.23 -1.90
CA ALA A 83 42.35 -1.64 -0.94
C ALA A 83 41.29 -0.77 -1.63
N LEU A 84 41.67 -0.01 -2.64
CA LEU A 84 40.73 0.78 -3.45
C LEU A 84 39.71 -0.13 -4.18
N SER A 85 40.18 -1.16 -4.87
CA SER A 85 39.36 -2.11 -5.61
C SER A 85 38.37 -2.85 -4.70
N THR A 86 38.85 -3.29 -3.53
CA THR A 86 38.01 -3.99 -2.54
C THR A 86 36.88 -3.09 -2.04
N GLY A 87 37.20 -1.87 -1.65
CA GLY A 87 36.20 -0.95 -1.14
C GLY A 87 35.15 -0.50 -2.18
N ILE A 88 35.57 -0.37 -3.46
CA ILE A 88 34.64 -0.13 -4.57
C ILE A 88 33.72 -1.35 -4.76
N SER A 89 34.26 -2.57 -4.72
CA SER A 89 33.46 -3.79 -4.81
C SER A 89 32.40 -3.88 -3.71
N GLU A 90 32.78 -3.64 -2.45
CA GLU A 90 31.83 -3.63 -1.32
C GLU A 90 30.76 -2.58 -1.50
N ALA A 91 31.12 -1.39 -1.97
CA ALA A 91 30.17 -0.33 -2.24
C ALA A 91 29.11 -0.74 -3.29
N LEU A 92 29.53 -1.35 -4.38
CA LEU A 92 28.64 -1.84 -5.44
C LEU A 92 27.70 -2.94 -4.95
N VAL A 93 28.18 -3.85 -4.10
CA VAL A 93 27.36 -4.89 -3.48
C VAL A 93 26.26 -4.27 -2.62
N ASN A 94 26.57 -3.25 -1.83
CA ASN A 94 25.56 -2.56 -1.01
C ASN A 94 24.44 -1.94 -1.86
N THR A 95 24.77 -1.34 -3.00
CA THR A 95 23.75 -0.82 -3.93
C THR A 95 22.94 -1.94 -4.54
N ALA A 96 23.55 -3.05 -4.93
CA ALA A 96 22.81 -4.20 -5.47
C ALA A 96 21.79 -4.74 -4.48
N PHE A 97 22.13 -4.86 -3.20
CA PHE A 97 21.18 -5.24 -2.14
C PHE A 97 20.09 -4.20 -1.92
N GLY A 98 20.43 -2.92 -1.96
CA GLY A 98 19.43 -1.84 -1.86
C GLY A 98 18.39 -1.88 -2.98
N ILE A 99 18.84 -2.08 -4.22
CA ILE A 99 17.95 -2.21 -5.38
C ILE A 99 17.11 -3.49 -5.28
N ALA A 100 17.70 -4.62 -4.90
CA ALA A 100 16.96 -5.87 -4.73
C ALA A 100 15.87 -5.75 -3.67
N THR A 101 16.17 -5.13 -2.53
CA THR A 101 15.17 -4.86 -1.47
C THR A 101 14.04 -3.98 -1.97
N GLY A 102 14.36 -2.90 -2.68
CA GLY A 102 13.38 -2.01 -3.29
C GLY A 102 12.48 -2.73 -4.29
N ALA A 103 13.06 -3.55 -5.16
CA ALA A 103 12.31 -4.33 -6.14
C ALA A 103 11.33 -5.33 -5.49
N CYS A 104 11.77 -6.06 -4.46
CA CYS A 104 10.88 -6.95 -3.71
C CYS A 104 9.74 -6.19 -3.02
N ALA A 105 10.04 -5.02 -2.46
CA ALA A 105 9.02 -4.19 -1.81
C ALA A 105 7.99 -3.65 -2.80
N VAL A 106 8.39 -3.24 -4.02
CA VAL A 106 7.46 -2.82 -5.09
C VAL A 106 6.52 -3.95 -5.49
N ILE A 107 7.06 -5.16 -5.68
CA ILE A 107 6.24 -6.34 -6.03
C ILE A 107 5.20 -6.61 -4.93
N ALA A 108 5.64 -6.60 -3.67
CA ALA A 108 4.75 -6.80 -2.53
C ALA A 108 3.67 -5.70 -2.46
N TYR A 109 4.06 -4.43 -2.63
CA TYR A 109 3.13 -3.30 -2.65
C TYR A 109 2.04 -3.48 -3.70
N ASN A 110 2.42 -3.75 -4.95
CA ASN A 110 1.47 -3.94 -6.04
C ASN A 110 0.53 -5.14 -5.80
N PHE A 111 1.07 -6.23 -5.25
CA PHE A 111 0.25 -7.40 -4.91
C PHE A 111 -0.82 -7.07 -3.87
N PHE A 112 -0.45 -6.40 -2.78
CA PHE A 112 -1.41 -6.04 -1.73
C PHE A 112 -2.40 -4.98 -2.20
N THR A 113 -1.97 -3.97 -2.95
CA THR A 113 -2.85 -2.96 -3.55
C THR A 113 -3.92 -3.62 -4.42
N SER A 114 -3.52 -4.49 -5.34
CA SER A 114 -4.47 -5.20 -6.20
C SER A 114 -5.45 -6.08 -5.42
N LYS A 115 -5.03 -6.64 -4.29
CA LYS A 115 -5.93 -7.41 -3.42
C LYS A 115 -6.96 -6.52 -2.73
N ILE A 116 -6.55 -5.35 -2.25
CA ILE A 116 -7.45 -4.39 -1.60
C ILE A 116 -8.45 -3.85 -2.63
N ASP A 117 -7.98 -3.46 -3.82
CA ASP A 117 -8.83 -3.00 -4.91
C ASP A 117 -9.90 -4.03 -5.29
N GLY A 118 -9.50 -5.31 -5.37
CA GLY A 118 -10.43 -6.40 -5.64
C GLY A 118 -11.51 -6.59 -4.56
N ILE A 119 -11.15 -6.42 -3.29
CA ILE A 119 -12.11 -6.49 -2.17
C ILE A 119 -13.06 -5.29 -2.23
N THR A 120 -12.53 -4.10 -2.46
CA THR A 120 -13.33 -2.87 -2.57
C THR A 120 -14.34 -2.98 -3.71
N HIS A 121 -13.89 -3.42 -4.89
CA HIS A 121 -14.79 -3.64 -6.02
C HIS A 121 -15.91 -4.66 -5.72
N SER A 122 -15.59 -5.74 -5.02
CA SER A 122 -16.60 -6.73 -4.60
C SER A 122 -17.60 -6.15 -3.60
N ILE A 123 -17.18 -5.27 -2.71
CA ILE A 123 -18.07 -4.58 -1.77
C ILE A 123 -19.02 -3.65 -2.52
N ASP A 124 -18.52 -2.88 -3.48
CA ASP A 124 -19.32 -1.98 -4.30
C ASP A 124 -20.35 -2.75 -5.14
N GLU A 125 -19.96 -3.88 -5.72
CA GLU A 125 -20.84 -4.73 -6.51
C GLU A 125 -21.98 -5.31 -5.64
N ILE A 126 -21.66 -5.85 -4.46
CA ILE A 126 -22.65 -6.35 -3.51
C ILE A 126 -23.57 -5.22 -3.05
N GLY A 127 -23.04 -4.02 -2.81
CA GLY A 127 -23.80 -2.84 -2.47
C GLY A 127 -24.82 -2.46 -3.55
N ALA A 128 -24.41 -2.46 -4.80
CA ALA A 128 -25.28 -2.21 -5.93
C ALA A 128 -26.40 -3.27 -6.05
N TYR A 129 -26.07 -4.56 -5.88
CA TYR A 129 -27.06 -5.65 -5.89
C TYR A 129 -28.08 -5.52 -4.74
N LEU A 130 -27.64 -5.12 -3.55
CA LEU A 130 -28.55 -4.88 -2.43
C LEU A 130 -29.54 -3.78 -2.76
N VAL A 131 -29.09 -2.62 -3.23
CA VAL A 131 -29.95 -1.51 -3.63
C VAL A 131 -30.93 -1.92 -4.73
N GLN A 132 -30.49 -2.67 -5.74
CA GLN A 132 -31.34 -3.16 -6.82
C GLN A 132 -32.37 -4.18 -6.35
N SER A 133 -32.00 -5.11 -5.47
CA SER A 133 -32.93 -6.12 -4.95
C SER A 133 -34.06 -5.52 -4.11
N PHE A 134 -33.80 -4.40 -3.46
CA PHE A 134 -34.82 -3.60 -2.79
C PHE A 134 -35.86 -3.07 -3.76
N THR A 135 -35.41 -2.60 -4.93
CA THR A 135 -36.31 -2.05 -5.95
C THR A 135 -37.25 -3.12 -6.50
N ILE A 136 -36.76 -4.36 -6.66
CA ILE A 136 -37.54 -5.47 -7.26
C ILE A 136 -38.51 -6.09 -6.26
N LYS A 137 -38.13 -6.27 -5.00
CA LYS A 137 -38.96 -6.97 -3.98
C LYS A 137 -40.20 -6.15 -3.55
N GLN A 138 -40.24 -4.87 -3.89
CA GLN A 138 -41.36 -3.99 -3.57
C GLN A 138 -42.26 -3.69 -4.78
N ARG A 139 -42.09 -4.40 -5.90
CA ARG A 139 -42.98 -4.37 -7.06
C ARG A 139 -43.98 -5.51 -6.99
#